data_dbdb4153f9199de7e13d56050523528e
#
_entry.id   dbdb4153f9199de7e13d56050523528e
#
_cell.length_a   1.000
_cell.length_b   1.000
_cell.length_c   1.000
_cell.angle_alpha   90.00
_cell.angle_beta   90.00
_cell.angle_gamma   90.00
#
_symmetry.space_group_name_H-M   'P 1'
#
loop_
_entity.id
_entity.type
_entity.pdbx_description
1 polymer ?
#
loop_
_entity_poly.entity_id
_entity_poly.type
_entity_poly.pdbx_seq_one_letter_code
_entity_poly.pdbx_strand_id
1 'polypeptide(L)'
;QQSIADQFGAIGVTRLRDDLGDVDAEFLALGIEAAEAQKTVSELSNEFGVGLSEASELAKVVGETQVATGATLDNATKLIGVLTQTQGLTAEQASDLIKSTQSLAFANDVAPDKVLEDVASNTDQFAKFAKDGGKNVLEAAIQARKLGLSLDKVAGISENLLNFNDSLTKEIEASVIIGRQINLQKARELALANDIKGATAEVVKQMGS
;
A
#
# COMPACT_ATOMS: atom_id res chain seq x y z
N GLN A 1 -24.69 22.77 11.72
CA GLN A 1 -24.08 23.84 10.88
C GLN A 1 -23.40 24.93 11.74
N GLN A 2 -24.00 25.37 12.87
CA GLN A 2 -23.34 26.35 13.76
C GLN A 2 -22.05 25.83 14.40
N SER A 3 -21.98 24.56 14.79
CA SER A 3 -20.78 24.02 15.47
C SER A 3 -19.53 23.93 14.57
N ILE A 4 -19.69 23.78 13.26
CA ILE A 4 -18.58 23.75 12.29
C ILE A 4 -18.10 25.18 12.00
N ALA A 5 -19.04 26.12 11.85
CA ALA A 5 -18.73 27.55 11.67
C ALA A 5 -17.97 28.14 12.87
N ASP A 6 -18.29 27.66 14.09
CA ASP A 6 -17.58 28.08 15.31
C ASP A 6 -16.14 27.55 15.41
N GLN A 7 -15.86 26.38 14.80
CA GLN A 7 -14.52 25.79 14.78
C GLN A 7 -13.59 26.36 13.69
N PHE A 8 -14.12 26.69 12.53
CA PHE A 8 -13.32 27.10 11.36
C PHE A 8 -13.51 28.58 10.95
N GLY A 9 -14.47 29.29 11.57
CA GLY A 9 -14.90 30.63 11.14
C GLY A 9 -15.69 30.58 9.80
N ALA A 10 -16.42 31.66 9.50
CA ALA A 10 -17.28 31.71 8.31
C ALA A 10 -16.51 31.52 6.97
N ILE A 11 -15.27 32.04 6.89
CA ILE A 11 -14.40 31.93 5.71
C ILE A 11 -13.94 30.47 5.53
N GLY A 12 -13.59 29.77 6.61
CA GLY A 12 -13.17 28.38 6.57
C GLY A 12 -14.27 27.43 6.11
N VAL A 13 -15.52 27.66 6.55
CA VAL A 13 -16.69 26.87 6.13
C VAL A 13 -17.01 27.09 4.64
N THR A 14 -16.90 28.33 4.15
CA THR A 14 -17.13 28.63 2.72
C THR A 14 -16.09 27.94 1.87
N ARG A 15 -14.79 28.07 2.21
CA ARG A 15 -13.69 27.42 1.49
C ARG A 15 -13.85 25.90 1.46
N LEU A 16 -14.19 25.28 2.61
CA LEU A 16 -14.42 23.84 2.67
C LEU A 16 -15.59 23.39 1.79
N ARG A 17 -16.66 24.20 1.70
CA ARG A 17 -17.79 23.91 0.81
C ARG A 17 -17.38 23.98 -0.65
N ASP A 18 -16.57 24.97 -1.03
CA ASP A 18 -16.08 25.13 -2.38
C ASP A 18 -15.13 23.98 -2.73
N ASP A 19 -14.18 23.63 -1.85
CA ASP A 19 -13.26 22.49 -2.02
C ASP A 19 -14.04 21.16 -2.24
N LEU A 20 -15.09 20.89 -1.45
CA LEU A 20 -15.93 19.71 -1.61
C LEU A 20 -16.75 19.75 -2.91
N GLY A 21 -17.24 20.92 -3.31
CA GLY A 21 -17.95 21.09 -4.58
C GLY A 21 -17.05 20.82 -5.79
N ASP A 22 -15.80 21.21 -5.72
CA ASP A 22 -14.80 20.94 -6.76
C ASP A 22 -14.49 19.44 -6.87
N VAL A 23 -14.36 18.72 -5.74
CA VAL A 23 -14.16 17.26 -5.74
C VAL A 23 -15.37 16.54 -6.31
N ASP A 24 -16.59 16.93 -5.92
CA ASP A 24 -17.83 16.38 -6.45
C ASP A 24 -17.90 16.53 -7.99
N ALA A 25 -17.54 17.73 -8.51
CA ALA A 25 -17.54 18.01 -9.93
C ALA A 25 -16.48 17.18 -10.68
N GLU A 26 -15.29 17.02 -10.11
CA GLU A 26 -14.21 16.21 -10.67
C GLU A 26 -14.60 14.73 -10.75
N PHE A 27 -15.14 14.17 -9.67
CA PHE A 27 -15.62 12.78 -9.65
C PHE A 27 -16.70 12.53 -10.71
N LEU A 28 -17.67 13.46 -10.84
CA LEU A 28 -18.68 13.37 -11.89
C LEU A 28 -18.07 13.42 -13.30
N ALA A 29 -17.05 14.26 -13.52
CA ALA A 29 -16.33 14.32 -14.79
C ALA A 29 -15.57 13.03 -15.11
N LEU A 30 -15.10 12.31 -14.10
CA LEU A 30 -14.47 10.99 -14.20
C LEU A 30 -15.48 9.83 -14.31
N GLY A 31 -16.78 10.11 -14.22
CA GLY A 31 -17.84 9.11 -14.23
C GLY A 31 -18.05 8.40 -12.89
N ILE A 32 -17.57 8.99 -11.80
CA ILE A 32 -17.73 8.50 -10.42
C ILE A 32 -18.86 9.29 -9.75
N GLU A 33 -19.66 8.64 -8.90
CA GLU A 33 -20.76 9.32 -8.21
C GLU A 33 -20.23 10.35 -7.18
N ALA A 34 -20.85 11.51 -7.08
CA ALA A 34 -20.46 12.57 -6.13
C ALA A 34 -20.49 12.10 -4.65
N ALA A 35 -21.37 11.15 -4.31
CA ALA A 35 -21.39 10.56 -2.97
C ALA A 35 -20.07 9.85 -2.59
N GLU A 36 -19.39 9.25 -3.58
CA GLU A 36 -18.10 8.62 -3.37
C GLU A 36 -16.98 9.65 -3.15
N ALA A 37 -17.08 10.85 -3.71
CA ALA A 37 -16.15 11.95 -3.47
C ALA A 37 -16.10 12.32 -1.98
N GLN A 38 -17.25 12.55 -1.38
CA GLN A 38 -17.36 12.92 0.04
C GLN A 38 -16.91 11.78 0.96
N LYS A 39 -17.20 10.53 0.59
CA LYS A 39 -16.71 9.35 1.29
C LYS A 39 -15.18 9.28 1.25
N THR A 40 -14.57 9.45 0.08
CA THR A 40 -13.10 9.47 -0.10
C THR A 40 -12.42 10.55 0.73
N VAL A 41 -12.94 11.77 0.74
CA VAL A 41 -12.44 12.87 1.59
C VAL A 41 -12.54 12.49 3.07
N SER A 42 -13.68 11.91 3.48
CA SER A 42 -13.89 11.47 4.87
C SER A 42 -12.93 10.35 5.29
N GLU A 43 -12.70 9.37 4.44
CA GLU A 43 -11.76 8.27 4.67
C GLU A 43 -10.32 8.78 4.79
N LEU A 44 -9.87 9.63 3.87
CA LEU A 44 -8.55 10.26 3.93
C LEU A 44 -8.36 11.05 5.23
N SER A 45 -9.35 11.82 5.64
CA SER A 45 -9.29 12.60 6.87
C SER A 45 -9.29 11.71 8.13
N ASN A 46 -10.13 10.69 8.18
CA ASN A 46 -10.32 9.87 9.39
C ASN A 46 -9.23 8.80 9.56
N GLU A 47 -8.82 8.13 8.47
CA GLU A 47 -7.84 7.05 8.54
C GLU A 47 -6.40 7.55 8.54
N PHE A 48 -6.12 8.62 7.81
CA PHE A 48 -4.77 9.15 7.65
C PHE A 48 -4.52 10.47 8.39
N GLY A 49 -5.54 11.04 9.06
CA GLY A 49 -5.40 12.26 9.86
C GLY A 49 -5.16 13.52 9.03
N VAL A 50 -5.52 13.50 7.75
CA VAL A 50 -5.32 14.61 6.82
C VAL A 50 -6.37 15.69 7.06
N GLY A 51 -5.99 16.96 7.01
CA GLY A 51 -6.94 18.07 7.08
C GLY A 51 -7.93 18.06 5.91
N LEU A 52 -9.19 18.48 6.13
CA LEU A 52 -10.26 18.37 5.12
C LEU A 52 -9.92 19.03 3.77
N SER A 53 -9.24 20.17 3.75
CA SER A 53 -8.83 20.82 2.50
C SER A 53 -7.77 19.99 1.76
N GLU A 54 -6.78 19.45 2.48
CA GLU A 54 -5.77 18.55 1.90
C GLU A 54 -6.41 17.23 1.46
N ALA A 55 -7.34 16.67 2.24
CA ALA A 55 -8.09 15.47 1.87
C ALA A 55 -8.90 15.68 0.58
N SER A 56 -9.45 16.88 0.36
CA SER A 56 -10.15 17.23 -0.88
C SER A 56 -9.21 17.22 -2.10
N GLU A 57 -8.01 17.77 -1.96
CA GLU A 57 -7.01 17.73 -3.04
C GLU A 57 -6.52 16.30 -3.31
N LEU A 58 -6.25 15.52 -2.26
CA LEU A 58 -5.88 14.11 -2.41
C LEU A 58 -6.99 13.29 -3.08
N ALA A 59 -8.26 13.55 -2.74
CA ALA A 59 -9.41 12.83 -3.31
C ALA A 59 -9.49 13.00 -4.83
N LYS A 60 -9.16 14.16 -5.40
CA LYS A 60 -9.12 14.36 -6.86
C LYS A 60 -8.13 13.38 -7.50
N VAL A 61 -6.91 13.30 -6.96
CA VAL A 61 -5.88 12.37 -7.45
C VAL A 61 -6.27 10.91 -7.24
N VAL A 62 -7.01 10.59 -6.17
CA VAL A 62 -7.58 9.25 -5.95
C VAL A 62 -8.53 8.87 -7.08
N GLY A 63 -9.48 9.76 -7.44
CA GLY A 63 -10.42 9.54 -8.56
C GLY A 63 -9.69 9.30 -9.88
N GLU A 64 -8.73 10.15 -10.22
CA GLU A 64 -7.89 9.99 -11.41
C GLU A 64 -7.10 8.68 -11.41
N THR A 65 -6.53 8.31 -10.26
CA THR A 65 -5.75 7.06 -10.12
C THR A 65 -6.65 5.84 -10.29
N GLN A 66 -7.84 5.86 -9.71
CA GLN A 66 -8.84 4.81 -9.86
C GLN A 66 -9.17 4.58 -11.33
N VAL A 67 -9.49 5.65 -12.08
CA VAL A 67 -9.82 5.55 -13.51
C VAL A 67 -8.61 5.07 -14.33
N ALA A 68 -7.41 5.57 -14.04
CA ALA A 68 -6.20 5.22 -14.76
C ALA A 68 -5.75 3.77 -14.55
N THR A 69 -6.00 3.20 -13.38
CA THR A 69 -5.51 1.88 -13.01
C THR A 69 -6.57 0.79 -12.97
N GLY A 70 -7.86 1.16 -12.94
CA GLY A 70 -8.95 0.22 -12.71
C GLY A 70 -8.99 -0.37 -11.29
N ALA A 71 -8.21 0.17 -10.35
CA ALA A 71 -8.31 -0.18 -8.94
C ALA A 71 -9.70 0.21 -8.40
N THR A 72 -10.13 -0.40 -7.30
CA THR A 72 -11.32 0.11 -6.60
C THR A 72 -11.01 1.46 -5.97
N LEU A 73 -12.01 2.28 -5.77
CA LEU A 73 -11.85 3.59 -5.14
C LEU A 73 -11.26 3.46 -3.72
N ASP A 74 -11.74 2.49 -2.94
CA ASP A 74 -11.21 2.15 -1.61
C ASP A 74 -9.72 1.80 -1.64
N ASN A 75 -9.29 0.96 -2.58
CA ASN A 75 -7.88 0.62 -2.74
C ASN A 75 -7.03 1.83 -3.16
N ALA A 76 -7.52 2.65 -4.08
CA ALA A 76 -6.82 3.86 -4.52
C ALA A 76 -6.70 4.86 -3.35
N THR A 77 -7.76 5.04 -2.55
CA THR A 77 -7.76 5.88 -1.33
C THR A 77 -6.70 5.43 -0.33
N LYS A 78 -6.66 4.15 0.00
CA LYS A 78 -5.69 3.57 0.95
C LYS A 78 -4.25 3.69 0.44
N LEU A 79 -4.03 3.41 -0.85
CA LEU A 79 -2.70 3.52 -1.45
C LEU A 79 -2.19 4.95 -1.49
N ILE A 80 -3.00 5.91 -1.96
CA ILE A 80 -2.63 7.33 -1.96
C ILE A 80 -2.40 7.80 -0.52
N GLY A 81 -3.32 7.48 0.40
CA GLY A 81 -3.19 7.86 1.81
C GLY A 81 -1.91 7.33 2.45
N VAL A 82 -1.62 6.04 2.34
CA VAL A 82 -0.43 5.45 2.96
C VAL A 82 0.86 5.99 2.32
N LEU A 83 0.91 6.16 1.00
CA LEU A 83 2.09 6.66 0.31
C LEU A 83 2.39 8.12 0.66
N THR A 84 1.38 8.97 0.74
CA THR A 84 1.56 10.38 1.10
C THR A 84 1.89 10.54 2.57
N GLN A 85 1.18 9.89 3.47
CA GLN A 85 1.31 10.10 4.91
C GLN A 85 2.50 9.35 5.54
N THR A 86 2.88 8.18 5.01
CA THR A 86 3.99 7.41 5.59
C THR A 86 5.31 7.57 4.85
N GLN A 87 5.26 7.85 3.55
CA GLN A 87 6.46 8.00 2.72
C GLN A 87 6.76 9.44 2.31
N GLY A 88 5.88 10.39 2.64
CA GLY A 88 6.04 11.80 2.33
C GLY A 88 6.02 12.10 0.83
N LEU A 89 5.39 11.26 0.01
CA LEU A 89 5.21 11.51 -1.41
C LEU A 89 4.14 12.59 -1.63
N THR A 90 4.25 13.35 -2.73
CA THR A 90 3.12 14.15 -3.19
C THR A 90 2.03 13.24 -3.74
N ALA A 91 0.81 13.73 -3.87
CA ALA A 91 -0.31 12.97 -4.45
C ALA A 91 0.02 12.45 -5.85
N GLU A 92 0.62 13.29 -6.70
CA GLU A 92 1.02 12.94 -8.05
C GLU A 92 2.11 11.85 -8.06
N GLN A 93 3.13 11.98 -7.18
CA GLN A 93 4.18 10.98 -7.05
C GLN A 93 3.62 9.62 -6.59
N ALA A 94 2.66 9.63 -5.66
CA ALA A 94 1.97 8.44 -5.21
C ALA A 94 1.16 7.80 -6.36
N SER A 95 0.40 8.59 -7.11
CA SER A 95 -0.34 8.15 -8.30
C SER A 95 0.58 7.53 -9.35
N ASP A 96 1.68 8.19 -9.68
CA ASP A 96 2.65 7.70 -10.68
C ASP A 96 3.30 6.39 -10.22
N LEU A 97 3.58 6.26 -8.93
CA LEU A 97 4.12 5.01 -8.38
C LEU A 97 3.10 3.87 -8.47
N ILE A 98 1.82 4.12 -8.22
CA ILE A 98 0.74 3.13 -8.36
C ILE A 98 0.60 2.72 -9.84
N LYS A 99 0.58 3.67 -10.78
CA LYS A 99 0.53 3.42 -12.23
C LYS A 99 1.74 2.62 -12.72
N SER A 100 2.94 2.96 -12.24
CA SER A 100 4.16 2.22 -12.58
C SER A 100 4.15 0.80 -12.01
N THR A 101 3.60 0.61 -10.80
CA THR A 101 3.41 -0.71 -10.19
C THR A 101 2.45 -1.57 -11.00
N GLN A 102 1.35 -1.00 -11.48
CA GLN A 102 0.43 -1.68 -12.38
C GLN A 102 1.15 -2.16 -13.66
N SER A 103 1.91 -1.28 -14.29
CA SER A 103 2.68 -1.61 -15.49
C SER A 103 3.71 -2.71 -15.24
N LEU A 104 4.38 -2.66 -14.07
CA LEU A 104 5.35 -3.66 -13.67
C LEU A 104 4.70 -5.02 -13.36
N ALA A 105 3.51 -5.02 -12.76
CA ALA A 105 2.74 -6.25 -12.52
C ALA A 105 2.35 -6.92 -13.84
N PHE A 106 1.83 -6.18 -14.82
CA PHE A 106 1.57 -6.69 -16.17
C PHE A 106 2.83 -7.27 -16.82
N ALA A 107 3.96 -6.58 -16.73
CA ALA A 107 5.23 -7.06 -17.30
C ALA A 107 5.76 -8.33 -16.64
N ASN A 108 5.25 -8.69 -15.46
CA ASN A 108 5.59 -9.91 -14.72
C ASN A 108 4.50 -10.99 -14.78
N ASP A 109 3.51 -10.86 -15.65
CA ASP A 109 2.36 -11.78 -15.77
C ASP A 109 1.55 -11.94 -14.48
N VAL A 110 1.47 -10.86 -13.69
CA VAL A 110 0.71 -10.81 -12.43
C VAL A 110 -0.48 -9.87 -12.60
N ALA A 111 -1.64 -10.27 -12.10
CA ALA A 111 -2.85 -9.46 -12.11
C ALA A 111 -2.66 -8.17 -11.27
N PRO A 112 -2.63 -6.98 -11.88
CA PRO A 112 -2.30 -5.75 -11.16
C PRO A 112 -3.31 -5.38 -10.09
N ASP A 113 -4.61 -5.63 -10.34
CA ASP A 113 -5.69 -5.40 -9.39
C ASP A 113 -5.42 -6.18 -8.08
N LYS A 114 -4.92 -7.42 -8.17
CA LYS A 114 -4.58 -8.23 -7.02
C LYS A 114 -3.34 -7.75 -6.27
N VAL A 115 -2.38 -7.15 -6.97
CA VAL A 115 -1.22 -6.53 -6.32
C VAL A 115 -1.63 -5.27 -5.56
N LEU A 116 -2.42 -4.40 -6.18
CA LEU A 116 -2.89 -3.16 -5.56
C LEU A 116 -3.83 -3.44 -4.37
N GLU A 117 -4.75 -4.41 -4.51
CA GLU A 117 -5.61 -4.88 -3.44
C GLU A 117 -4.80 -5.43 -2.25
N ASP A 118 -3.76 -6.22 -2.54
CA ASP A 118 -2.92 -6.83 -1.52
C ASP A 118 -2.17 -5.77 -0.69
N VAL A 119 -1.62 -4.74 -1.33
CA VAL A 119 -0.95 -3.65 -0.65
C VAL A 119 -1.94 -2.77 0.13
N ALA A 120 -3.08 -2.43 -0.48
CA ALA A 120 -4.12 -1.63 0.15
C ALA A 120 -4.74 -2.30 1.38
N SER A 121 -4.79 -3.65 1.38
CA SER A 121 -5.29 -4.43 2.52
C SER A 121 -4.25 -4.66 3.63
N ASN A 122 -2.99 -4.29 3.40
CA ASN A 122 -1.86 -4.52 4.31
C ASN A 122 -1.07 -3.23 4.56
N THR A 123 -1.76 -2.12 4.80
CA THR A 123 -1.14 -0.79 5.01
C THR A 123 -0.22 -0.76 6.22
N ASP A 124 -0.50 -1.52 7.28
CA ASP A 124 0.37 -1.65 8.45
C ASP A 124 1.70 -2.31 8.10
N GLN A 125 1.67 -3.37 7.31
CA GLN A 125 2.87 -4.04 6.81
C GLN A 125 3.61 -3.14 5.83
N PHE A 126 2.88 -2.40 4.99
CA PHE A 126 3.47 -1.39 4.13
C PHE A 126 4.24 -0.35 4.96
N ALA A 127 3.61 0.28 5.94
CA ALA A 127 4.24 1.29 6.79
C ALA A 127 5.48 0.75 7.53
N LYS A 128 5.43 -0.51 7.97
CA LYS A 128 6.52 -1.16 8.71
C LYS A 128 7.76 -1.45 7.84
N PHE A 129 7.56 -1.90 6.61
CA PHE A 129 8.63 -2.37 5.73
C PHE A 129 8.99 -1.41 4.59
N ALA A 130 8.20 -0.35 4.39
CA ALA A 130 8.43 0.59 3.30
C ALA A 130 9.75 1.35 3.45
N LYS A 131 10.47 1.42 2.37
CA LYS A 131 11.64 2.27 2.13
C LYS A 131 11.65 2.71 0.67
N ASP A 132 12.49 3.66 0.33
CA ASP A 132 12.59 4.18 -1.04
C ASP A 132 11.23 4.63 -1.61
N GLY A 133 10.45 5.35 -0.77
CA GLY A 133 9.11 5.80 -1.13
C GLY A 133 8.07 4.68 -1.23
N GLY A 134 8.32 3.50 -0.63
CA GLY A 134 7.40 2.36 -0.66
C GLY A 134 7.58 1.42 -1.86
N LYS A 135 8.45 1.76 -2.80
CA LYS A 135 8.70 0.97 -4.01
C LYS A 135 9.09 -0.49 -3.70
N ASN A 136 9.92 -0.70 -2.68
CA ASN A 136 10.35 -2.02 -2.25
C ASN A 136 9.18 -2.94 -1.85
N VAL A 137 8.14 -2.41 -1.19
CA VAL A 137 6.97 -3.20 -0.78
C VAL A 137 6.06 -3.50 -1.96
N LEU A 138 5.87 -2.54 -2.87
CA LEU A 138 5.12 -2.76 -4.11
C LEU A 138 5.76 -3.84 -4.98
N GLU A 139 7.08 -3.82 -5.13
CA GLU A 139 7.82 -4.88 -5.83
C GLU A 139 7.74 -6.23 -5.10
N ALA A 140 7.75 -6.22 -3.75
CA ALA A 140 7.58 -7.43 -2.96
C ALA A 140 6.17 -8.03 -3.13
N ALA A 141 5.13 -7.20 -3.22
CA ALA A 141 3.77 -7.65 -3.50
C ALA A 141 3.66 -8.32 -4.89
N ILE A 142 4.28 -7.74 -5.93
CA ILE A 142 4.37 -8.37 -7.25
C ILE A 142 5.05 -9.73 -7.16
N GLN A 143 6.21 -9.80 -6.50
CA GLN A 143 6.94 -11.06 -6.33
C GLN A 143 6.16 -12.08 -5.51
N ALA A 144 5.46 -11.66 -4.45
CA ALA A 144 4.59 -12.50 -3.67
C ALA A 144 3.51 -13.16 -4.55
N ARG A 145 2.79 -12.35 -5.32
CA ARG A 145 1.76 -12.84 -6.24
C ARG A 145 2.31 -13.79 -7.31
N LYS A 146 3.51 -13.52 -7.83
CA LYS A 146 4.21 -14.42 -8.76
C LYS A 146 4.51 -15.79 -8.17
N LEU A 147 4.73 -15.86 -6.85
CA LEU A 147 4.94 -17.09 -6.10
C LEU A 147 3.62 -17.71 -5.58
N GLY A 148 2.47 -17.15 -5.91
CA GLY A 148 1.17 -17.57 -5.38
C GLY A 148 0.94 -17.21 -3.90
N LEU A 149 1.70 -16.24 -3.38
CA LEU A 149 1.61 -15.75 -2.00
C LEU A 149 0.90 -14.39 -1.96
N SER A 150 0.51 -13.94 -0.76
CA SER A 150 0.10 -12.56 -0.48
C SER A 150 1.22 -11.77 0.17
N LEU A 151 1.12 -10.43 0.16
CA LEU A 151 2.07 -9.54 0.85
C LEU A 151 2.14 -9.84 2.36
N ASP A 152 0.99 -10.12 2.99
CA ASP A 152 0.92 -10.54 4.40
C ASP A 152 1.78 -11.79 4.67
N LYS A 153 1.71 -12.81 3.81
CA LYS A 153 2.55 -14.00 3.93
C LYS A 153 4.04 -13.69 3.81
N VAL A 154 4.40 -12.83 2.87
CA VAL A 154 5.79 -12.40 2.66
C VAL A 154 6.30 -11.58 3.83
N ALA A 155 5.49 -10.66 4.35
CA ALA A 155 5.80 -9.89 5.55
C ALA A 155 5.96 -10.82 6.77
N GLY A 156 5.04 -11.76 6.96
CA GLY A 156 5.11 -12.75 8.04
C GLY A 156 6.35 -13.66 7.96
N ILE A 157 6.80 -14.04 6.75
CA ILE A 157 8.09 -14.74 6.58
C ILE A 157 9.23 -13.88 7.10
N SER A 158 9.29 -12.61 6.72
CA SER A 158 10.34 -11.69 7.15
C SER A 158 10.33 -11.47 8.66
N GLU A 159 9.15 -11.30 9.27
CA GLU A 159 9.01 -11.19 10.72
C GLU A 159 9.50 -12.44 11.47
N ASN A 160 9.13 -13.62 10.98
CA ASN A 160 9.57 -14.89 11.55
C ASN A 160 11.10 -15.07 11.43
N LEU A 161 11.72 -14.60 10.35
CA LEU A 161 13.18 -14.63 10.19
C LEU A 161 13.89 -13.71 11.20
N LEU A 162 13.25 -12.60 11.61
CA LEU A 162 13.77 -11.67 12.60
C LEU A 162 13.68 -12.20 14.03
N ASN A 163 12.80 -13.15 14.31
CA ASN A 163 12.81 -13.90 15.55
C ASN A 163 13.88 -15.01 15.50
N PHE A 164 15.11 -14.63 15.88
CA PHE A 164 16.32 -15.41 15.60
C PHE A 164 16.27 -16.83 16.20
N ASN A 165 15.83 -16.96 17.44
CA ASN A 165 15.78 -18.26 18.12
C ASN A 165 14.79 -19.21 17.45
N ASP A 166 13.58 -18.73 17.20
CA ASP A 166 12.54 -19.53 16.53
C ASP A 166 12.92 -19.85 15.09
N SER A 167 13.54 -18.90 14.39
CA SER A 167 13.99 -19.07 13.02
C SER A 167 15.06 -20.17 12.90
N LEU A 168 16.03 -20.23 13.82
CA LEU A 168 17.04 -21.29 13.84
C LEU A 168 16.44 -22.65 14.16
N THR A 169 15.51 -22.72 15.11
CA THR A 169 14.81 -23.98 15.44
C THR A 169 14.04 -24.50 14.23
N LYS A 170 13.25 -23.65 13.59
CA LYS A 170 12.49 -24.00 12.38
C LYS A 170 13.39 -24.38 11.19
N GLU A 171 14.57 -23.77 11.04
CA GLU A 171 15.56 -24.14 10.02
C GLU A 171 16.05 -25.58 10.22
N ILE A 172 16.35 -25.96 11.47
CA ILE A 172 16.77 -27.32 11.81
C ILE A 172 15.62 -28.33 11.55
N GLU A 173 14.42 -28.02 12.02
CA GLU A 173 13.23 -28.85 11.81
C GLU A 173 12.94 -29.06 10.32
N ALA A 174 12.96 -27.98 9.54
CA ALA A 174 12.76 -28.01 8.09
C ALA A 174 13.85 -28.83 7.38
N SER A 175 15.12 -28.72 7.83
CA SER A 175 16.23 -29.51 7.31
C SER A 175 16.02 -31.02 7.52
N VAL A 176 15.48 -31.40 8.68
CA VAL A 176 15.15 -32.80 9.00
C VAL A 176 13.97 -33.30 8.14
N ILE A 177 12.91 -32.49 8.01
CA ILE A 177 11.72 -32.86 7.23
C ILE A 177 12.03 -33.04 5.76
N ILE A 178 12.83 -32.12 5.19
CA ILE A 178 13.19 -32.12 3.76
C ILE A 178 14.32 -33.11 3.46
N GLY A 179 15.06 -33.56 4.47
CA GLY A 179 16.15 -34.50 4.32
C GLY A 179 17.44 -33.90 3.75
N ARG A 180 17.58 -32.57 3.81
CA ARG A 180 18.79 -31.84 3.40
C ARG A 180 19.00 -30.60 4.27
N GLN A 181 20.25 -30.15 4.33
CA GLN A 181 20.59 -28.94 5.08
C GLN A 181 20.01 -27.70 4.41
N ILE A 182 19.19 -26.96 5.15
CA ILE A 182 18.69 -25.63 4.78
C ILE A 182 19.54 -24.59 5.49
N ASN A 183 19.84 -23.47 4.83
CA ASN A 183 20.54 -22.34 5.41
C ASN A 183 19.77 -21.04 5.12
N LEU A 184 19.13 -20.47 6.14
CA LEU A 184 18.36 -19.25 6.05
C LEU A 184 19.12 -18.01 6.53
N GLN A 185 20.47 -18.09 6.75
CA GLN A 185 21.26 -16.95 7.21
C GLN A 185 21.11 -15.75 6.29
N LYS A 186 21.25 -15.96 4.97
CA LYS A 186 21.10 -14.89 3.97
C LYS A 186 19.68 -14.31 3.96
N ALA A 187 18.65 -15.14 4.15
CA ALA A 187 17.27 -14.67 4.24
C ALA A 187 17.09 -13.77 5.47
N ARG A 188 17.69 -14.13 6.63
CA ARG A 188 17.68 -13.29 7.85
C ARG A 188 18.40 -11.96 7.65
N GLU A 189 19.54 -11.95 6.98
CA GLU A 189 20.28 -10.72 6.65
C GLU A 189 19.43 -9.78 5.76
N LEU A 190 18.73 -10.32 4.76
CA LEU A 190 17.84 -9.57 3.90
C LEU A 190 16.62 -9.05 4.66
N ALA A 191 16.04 -9.85 5.56
CA ALA A 191 14.95 -9.41 6.43
C ALA A 191 15.37 -8.25 7.35
N LEU A 192 16.57 -8.32 7.95
CA LEU A 192 17.15 -7.24 8.75
C LEU A 192 17.36 -5.95 7.94
N ALA A 193 17.63 -6.07 6.65
CA ALA A 193 17.76 -4.94 5.73
C ALA A 193 16.39 -4.43 5.21
N ASN A 194 15.27 -4.95 5.72
CA ASN A 194 13.91 -4.71 5.21
C ASN A 194 13.74 -5.06 3.73
N ASP A 195 14.57 -5.97 3.20
CA ASP A 195 14.39 -6.54 1.86
C ASP A 195 13.48 -7.78 1.93
N ILE A 196 12.18 -7.54 2.13
CA ILE A 196 11.18 -8.62 2.25
C ILE A 196 11.05 -9.44 0.97
N LYS A 197 11.25 -8.81 -0.21
CA LYS A 197 11.29 -9.47 -1.51
C LYS A 197 12.47 -10.46 -1.61
N GLY A 198 13.66 -9.99 -1.30
CA GLY A 198 14.88 -10.81 -1.32
C GLY A 198 14.85 -11.91 -0.27
N ALA A 199 14.39 -11.61 0.95
CA ALA A 199 14.25 -12.58 2.03
C ALA A 199 13.32 -13.74 1.64
N THR A 200 12.15 -13.43 1.07
CA THR A 200 11.20 -14.44 0.60
C THR A 200 11.75 -15.26 -0.55
N ALA A 201 12.39 -14.62 -1.53
CA ALA A 201 13.00 -15.32 -2.66
C ALA A 201 14.08 -16.30 -2.20
N GLU A 202 14.92 -15.93 -1.21
CA GLU A 202 15.92 -16.82 -0.66
C GLU A 202 15.31 -18.00 0.12
N VAL A 203 14.23 -17.77 0.90
CA VAL A 203 13.50 -18.85 1.57
C VAL A 203 12.94 -19.84 0.55
N VAL A 204 12.22 -19.35 -0.47
CA VAL A 204 11.64 -20.21 -1.53
C VAL A 204 12.74 -21.01 -2.25
N LYS A 205 13.86 -20.39 -2.57
CA LYS A 205 15.01 -21.06 -3.17
C LYS A 205 15.56 -22.18 -2.28
N GLN A 206 15.68 -21.93 -0.97
CA GLN A 206 16.16 -22.93 -0.02
C GLN A 206 15.14 -24.08 0.18
N MET A 207 13.86 -23.83 0.03
CA MET A 207 12.80 -24.81 0.21
C MET A 207 12.50 -25.60 -1.08
N GLY A 208 12.68 -25.01 -2.25
CA GLY A 208 12.26 -25.53 -3.55
C GLY A 208 13.35 -26.20 -4.39
N SER A 209 14.61 -26.21 -3.96
CA SER A 209 15.73 -26.84 -4.70
C SER A 209 16.03 -28.26 -4.28
#